data_97d58d721330bc6641f4774eae0d115e
#
_entry.id   97d58d721330bc6641f4774eae0d115e
#
_cell.length_a   1.000
_cell.length_b   1.000
_cell.length_c   1.000
_cell.angle_alpha   90.00
_cell.angle_beta   90.00
_cell.angle_gamma   90.00
#
_symmetry.space_group_name_H-M   'P 1'
#
loop_
_entity.id
_entity.type
_entity.pdbx_description
1 polymer ?
#
loop_
_entity_poly.entity_id
_entity_poly.type
_entity_poly.pdbx_seq_one_letter_code
_entity_poly.pdbx_strand_id
1 'polypeptide(L)' 'MSKLPQLITTKNCPKCKLIKEYMAQRNFVYEVLEAEKNMKLCRNLGIMIAPMMLVHHEDEIKQLIGFEAIQKFVDKYDK' A
#
# COMPACT_ATOMS: atom_id res chain seq x y z
N MET A 1 12.39 -14.86 4.31
CA MET A 1 12.54 -13.41 4.41
C MET A 1 11.24 -12.73 4.05
N SER A 2 10.79 -11.84 4.89
CA SER A 2 9.56 -11.12 4.64
C SER A 2 9.84 -9.91 3.74
N LYS A 3 8.98 -9.73 2.76
CA LYS A 3 9.05 -8.54 1.93
C LYS A 3 8.34 -7.39 2.61
N LEU A 4 8.81 -6.18 2.36
CA LEU A 4 8.12 -4.99 2.86
C LEU A 4 6.76 -4.85 2.21
N PRO A 5 5.77 -4.32 2.95
CA PRO A 5 4.50 -3.96 2.32
C PRO A 5 4.73 -2.96 1.20
N GLN A 6 3.93 -3.04 0.17
CA GLN A 6 4.07 -2.19 -1.00
C GLN A 6 2.83 -1.32 -1.15
N LEU A 7 3.03 -0.01 -1.15
CA LEU A 7 1.93 0.94 -1.33
C LEU A 7 1.84 1.35 -2.79
N ILE A 8 0.67 1.12 -3.38
CA ILE A 8 0.44 1.49 -4.78
C ILE A 8 -0.24 2.86 -4.80
N THR A 9 0.38 3.79 -5.50
CA THR A 9 -0.09 5.17 -5.58
C THR A 9 -0.24 5.61 -7.03
N THR A 10 -1.01 6.68 -7.23
CA THR A 10 -1.14 7.32 -8.54
C THR A 10 -0.73 8.79 -8.41
N LYS A 11 -0.53 9.45 -9.56
CA LYS A 11 -0.02 10.82 -9.55
C LYS A 11 -0.97 11.81 -8.86
N ASN A 12 -2.24 11.74 -9.14
CA ASN A 12 -3.22 12.70 -8.59
C ASN A 12 -4.09 12.04 -7.54
N CYS A 13 -3.45 11.62 -6.46
CA CYS A 13 -4.16 10.91 -5.40
C CYS A 13 -3.94 11.60 -4.05
N PRO A 14 -4.88 12.47 -3.63
CA PRO A 14 -4.75 13.14 -2.33
C PRO A 14 -4.68 12.16 -1.17
N LYS A 15 -5.46 11.08 -1.23
CA LYS A 15 -5.47 10.09 -0.17
C LYS A 15 -4.15 9.32 -0.11
N CYS A 16 -3.49 9.12 -1.24
CA CYS A 16 -2.17 8.49 -1.26
C CYS A 16 -1.17 9.33 -0.47
N LYS A 17 -1.22 10.64 -0.66
CA LYS A 17 -0.35 11.55 0.06
C LYS A 17 -0.64 11.51 1.56
N LEU A 18 -1.91 11.50 1.93
CA LEU A 18 -2.30 11.44 3.32
C LEU A 18 -1.83 10.17 4.01
N ILE A 19 -1.97 9.02 3.34
CA ILE A 19 -1.55 7.76 3.95
C ILE A 19 -0.03 7.68 4.06
N LYS A 20 0.70 8.27 3.12
CA LYS A 20 2.15 8.33 3.22
C LYS A 20 2.57 9.14 4.44
N GLU A 21 1.93 10.27 4.67
CA GLU A 21 2.22 11.10 5.84
C GLU A 21 1.88 10.37 7.13
N TYR A 22 0.75 9.70 7.14
CA TYR A 22 0.30 8.93 8.29
C TYR A 22 1.32 7.85 8.67
N MET A 23 1.79 7.11 7.68
CA MET A 23 2.78 6.07 7.91
C MET A 23 4.14 6.61 8.31
N ALA A 24 4.52 7.77 7.75
CA ALA A 24 5.77 8.41 8.11
C ALA A 24 5.78 8.83 9.58
N GLN A 25 4.65 9.33 10.08
CA GLN A 25 4.54 9.73 11.48
C GLN A 25 4.70 8.54 12.43
N ARG A 26 4.42 7.35 11.95
CA ARG A 26 4.52 6.14 12.76
C ARG A 26 5.78 5.33 12.50
N ASN A 27 6.68 5.88 11.69
CA ASN A 27 7.92 5.19 11.29
C ASN A 27 7.66 3.82 10.66
N PHE A 28 6.55 3.71 9.94
CA PHE A 28 6.20 2.48 9.26
C PHE A 28 7.03 2.32 8.00
N VAL A 29 7.70 1.17 7.85
CA VAL A 29 8.57 0.92 6.71
C VAL A 29 7.81 0.19 5.61
N TYR A 30 7.87 0.73 4.39
CA TYR A 30 7.17 0.17 3.24
C TYR A 30 7.82 0.64 1.95
N GLU A 31 7.44 -0.01 0.84
CA GLU A 31 7.89 0.40 -0.48
C GLU A 31 6.76 1.11 -1.21
N VAL A 32 7.11 2.05 -2.09
CA VAL A 32 6.13 2.77 -2.89
C VAL A 32 6.21 2.29 -4.33
N LEU A 33 5.06 1.90 -4.88
CA LEU A 33 4.93 1.51 -6.29
C LEU A 33 3.98 2.47 -6.97
N GLU A 34 4.46 3.14 -8.01
CA GLU A 34 3.59 4.01 -8.80
C GLU A 34 2.81 3.16 -9.81
N ALA A 35 1.49 3.29 -9.80
CA ALA A 35 0.65 2.49 -10.69
C ALA A 35 1.02 2.70 -12.15
N GLU A 36 1.34 3.94 -12.52
CA GLU A 36 1.72 4.28 -13.89
C GLU A 36 2.96 3.53 -14.36
N LYS A 37 3.87 3.26 -13.44
CA LYS A 37 5.11 2.55 -13.76
C LYS A 37 4.99 1.03 -13.61
N ASN A 38 3.90 0.57 -13.00
CA ASN A 38 3.71 -0.85 -12.71
C ASN A 38 2.39 -1.35 -13.26
N MET A 39 2.05 -0.94 -14.47
CA MET A 39 0.76 -1.25 -15.06
C MET A 39 0.50 -2.74 -15.22
N LYS A 40 1.52 -3.52 -15.56
CA LYS A 40 1.35 -4.95 -15.70
C LYS A 40 0.98 -5.60 -14.37
N LEU A 41 1.66 -5.20 -13.31
CA LEU A 41 1.37 -5.71 -11.98
C LEU A 41 -0.05 -5.34 -11.56
N CYS A 42 -0.43 -4.10 -11.78
CA CYS A 42 -1.77 -3.64 -11.42
C CYS A 42 -2.84 -4.39 -12.18
N ARG A 43 -2.64 -4.65 -13.47
CA ARG A 43 -3.59 -5.43 -14.26
C ARG A 43 -3.72 -6.86 -13.77
N ASN A 44 -2.58 -7.48 -13.48
CA ASN A 44 -2.58 -8.87 -13.03
C ASN A 44 -3.28 -9.05 -11.70
N LEU A 45 -3.20 -8.05 -10.84
CA LEU A 45 -3.82 -8.09 -9.53
C LEU A 45 -5.22 -7.47 -9.51
N GLY A 46 -5.67 -6.92 -10.63
CA GLY A 46 -6.98 -6.29 -10.71
C GLY A 46 -7.08 -5.00 -9.91
N ILE A 47 -5.98 -4.30 -9.75
CA ILE A 47 -5.94 -3.07 -8.96
C ILE A 47 -6.51 -1.92 -9.76
N MET A 48 -7.57 -1.32 -9.24
CA MET A 48 -8.24 -0.19 -9.90
C MET A 48 -8.40 1.02 -8.99
N ILE A 49 -8.05 0.88 -7.71
CA ILE A 49 -8.27 1.92 -6.71
C ILE A 49 -6.95 2.22 -5.98
N ALA A 50 -6.65 3.50 -5.82
CA ALA A 50 -5.51 3.93 -5.03
C ALA A 50 -6.02 4.81 -3.88
N PRO A 51 -5.37 4.82 -2.74
CA PRO A 51 -4.19 4.03 -2.38
C PRO A 51 -4.54 2.57 -2.13
N MET A 52 -3.58 1.71 -2.38
CA MET A 52 -3.74 0.30 -2.11
C MET A 52 -2.43 -0.26 -1.60
N MET A 53 -2.49 -1.16 -0.64
CA MET A 53 -1.28 -1.77 -0.10
C MET A 53 -1.28 -3.27 -0.31
N LEU A 54 -0.14 -3.79 -0.73
CA LEU A 54 0.08 -5.22 -0.86
C LEU A 54 0.91 -5.67 0.32
N VAL A 55 0.36 -6.60 1.09
CA VAL A 55 1.06 -7.18 2.24
C VAL A 55 1.43 -8.60 1.89
N HIS A 56 2.72 -8.89 1.91
CA HIS A 56 3.21 -10.21 1.55
C HIS A 56 3.33 -11.11 2.77
N HIS A 57 2.53 -12.16 2.77
CA HIS A 57 2.65 -13.25 3.73
C HIS A 57 3.22 -14.44 3.00
N GLU A 58 3.73 -15.41 3.73
CA GLU A 58 4.45 -16.56 3.16
C GLU A 58 4.01 -16.99 1.77
N ASP A 59 2.77 -17.38 1.61
CA ASP A 59 2.24 -17.88 0.33
C ASP A 59 1.15 -17.00 -0.24
N GLU A 60 0.84 -15.89 0.41
CA GLU A 60 -0.28 -15.06 0.02
C GLU A 60 0.09 -13.59 -0.10
N ILE A 61 -0.62 -12.90 -0.96
CA ILE A 61 -0.54 -11.45 -1.04
C ILE A 61 -1.89 -10.90 -0.63
N LYS A 62 -1.90 -10.20 0.49
CA LYS A 62 -3.13 -9.59 0.99
C LYS A 62 -3.24 -8.18 0.43
N GLN A 63 -4.41 -7.84 -0.09
CA GLN A 63 -4.67 -6.52 -0.66
C GLN A 63 -5.49 -5.68 0.30
N LEU A 64 -4.95 -4.53 0.66
CA LEU A 64 -5.65 -3.56 1.50
C LEU A 64 -6.10 -2.42 0.60
N ILE A 65 -7.39 -2.31 0.40
CA ILE A 65 -7.95 -1.35 -0.54
C ILE A 65 -8.47 -0.13 0.19
N GLY A 66 -7.94 1.04 -0.17
CA GLY A 66 -8.38 2.30 0.37
C GLY A 66 -7.64 2.76 1.61
N PHE A 67 -7.81 4.04 1.93
CA PHE A 67 -7.13 4.68 3.05
C PHE A 67 -7.42 4.00 4.38
N GLU A 68 -8.69 3.73 4.65
CA GLU A 68 -9.09 3.17 5.95
C GLU A 68 -8.51 1.78 6.20
N ALA A 69 -8.51 0.93 5.17
CA ALA A 69 -7.97 -0.41 5.31
C ALA A 69 -6.48 -0.37 5.63
N ILE A 70 -5.74 0.50 4.95
CA ILE A 70 -4.31 0.66 5.18
C ILE A 70 -4.08 1.25 6.56
N GLN A 71 -4.88 2.24 6.95
CA GLN A 71 -4.75 2.87 8.26
C GLN A 71 -4.92 1.86 9.39
N LYS A 72 -5.94 1.01 9.29
CA LYS A 72 -6.17 -0.01 10.30
C LYS A 72 -5.02 -1.00 10.39
N PHE A 73 -4.46 -1.37 9.26
CA PHE A 73 -3.33 -2.28 9.23
C PHE A 73 -2.11 -1.65 9.91
N VAL A 74 -1.83 -0.40 9.58
CA VAL A 74 -0.69 0.31 10.15
C VAL A 74 -0.86 0.48 11.67
N ASP A 75 -2.08 0.78 12.11
CA ASP A 75 -2.37 0.92 13.55
C ASP A 75 -2.08 -0.37 14.31
N LYS A 76 -2.42 -1.50 13.73
CA LYS A 76 -2.12 -2.79 14.37
C LYS A 76 -0.63 -3.08 14.40
N TYR A 77 0.06 -2.64 13.37
CA TYR A 77 1.49 -2.91 13.24
C TYR A 77 2.32 -2.06 14.20
N ASP A 78 1.79 -0.92 14.59
CA ASP A 78 2.50 0.06 15.39
C ASP A 78 2.55 -0.28 16.88
N LYS A 79 2.26 -1.51 17.21
CA LYS A 79 2.40 -1.94 18.58
C LYS A 79 3.73 -2.65 18.77
#